data_7163325ead79693f525da19b5ef4f428
#
_entry.id   7163325ead79693f525da19b5ef4f428
#
_cell.length_a   1.000
_cell.length_b   1.000
_cell.length_c   1.000
_cell.angle_alpha   90.00
_cell.angle_beta   90.00
_cell.angle_gamma   90.00
#
_symmetry.space_group_name_H-M   'P 1'
#
loop_
_entity.id
_entity.type
_entity.pdbx_description
1 polymer ?
#
loop_
_entity_poly.entity_id
_entity_poly.type
_entity_poly.pdbx_seq_one_letter_code
_entity_poly.pdbx_strand_id
1 'polypeptide(L)'
;EINGLTLGGVGNGTTIDHIEVFANKDDGIEFFGGSVNARHLAVLYVGDDSFDFDEGYNGQLQFLLSIQDESSNRAFEWDGSTESDDKAADTSTLPDYSNPIISNVTAIGIGKNGTSTHEDNNIGLEIRDNAGGQVWNSIFTEFAKSIMDVEATSSSKGTQSTTDTSVYGSQALLQNGVLVFKGNLFYNGGHADGNTA
;
A
#
# COMPACT_ATOMS: atom_id res chain seq x y z
N GLU A 1 -10.86 15.90 6.38
CA GLU A 1 -10.29 15.19 7.52
C GLU A 1 -8.77 15.40 7.51
N ILE A 2 -8.04 14.91 8.48
CA ILE A 2 -6.60 15.17 8.62
C ILE A 2 -5.93 13.89 9.08
N ASN A 3 -4.88 13.48 8.39
CA ASN A 3 -4.05 12.33 8.75
C ASN A 3 -3.36 12.48 10.12
N GLY A 4 -2.99 11.39 10.72
CA GLY A 4 -2.20 11.39 11.95
C GLY A 4 -0.83 12.02 11.74
N LEU A 5 -0.17 11.69 10.64
CA LEU A 5 1.09 12.28 10.19
C LEU A 5 1.12 12.35 8.67
N THR A 6 1.31 13.53 8.10
CA THR A 6 1.49 13.73 6.65
C THR A 6 2.92 14.18 6.34
N LEU A 7 3.56 13.52 5.38
CA LEU A 7 4.95 13.76 4.97
C LEU A 7 5.02 14.10 3.47
N GLY A 8 5.05 15.39 3.14
CA GLY A 8 5.11 15.88 1.76
C GLY A 8 6.55 16.09 1.27
N GLY A 9 7.03 15.25 0.34
CA GLY A 9 8.34 15.38 -0.27
C GLY A 9 9.53 15.28 0.68
N VAL A 10 9.37 14.62 1.83
CA VAL A 10 10.40 14.59 2.87
C VAL A 10 11.56 13.68 2.46
N GLY A 11 12.78 14.21 2.54
CA GLY A 11 14.00 13.50 2.15
C GLY A 11 14.57 12.59 3.25
N ASN A 12 15.46 11.68 2.85
CA ASN A 12 16.07 10.66 3.69
C ASN A 12 17.04 11.20 4.77
N GLY A 13 17.28 12.50 4.82
CA GLY A 13 18.01 13.14 5.91
C GLY A 13 17.18 13.38 7.17
N THR A 14 15.86 13.16 7.10
CA THR A 14 14.94 13.29 8.23
C THR A 14 14.85 11.96 8.99
N THR A 15 14.81 12.02 10.30
CA THR A 15 14.65 10.84 11.16
C THR A 15 13.21 10.74 11.63
N ILE A 16 12.54 9.62 11.29
CA ILE A 16 11.20 9.25 11.78
C ILE A 16 11.36 7.89 12.48
N ASP A 17 11.14 7.87 13.76
CA ASP A 17 11.38 6.69 14.60
C ASP A 17 10.47 6.69 15.84
N HIS A 18 9.87 5.54 16.16
CA HIS A 18 8.99 5.37 17.33
C HIS A 18 7.78 6.33 17.32
N ILE A 19 6.99 6.26 16.26
CA ILE A 19 5.73 7.02 16.13
C ILE A 19 4.55 6.06 16.34
N GLU A 20 3.59 6.50 17.10
CA GLU A 20 2.29 5.85 17.23
C GLU A 20 1.17 6.80 16.79
N VAL A 21 0.27 6.31 15.97
CA VAL A 21 -1.01 6.96 15.64
C VAL A 21 -2.14 6.08 16.12
N PHE A 22 -3.04 6.65 16.88
CA PHE A 22 -4.14 5.92 17.50
C PHE A 22 -5.48 6.62 17.26
N ALA A 23 -6.42 5.87 16.68
CA ALA A 23 -7.81 6.30 16.50
C ALA A 23 -7.96 7.64 15.74
N ASN A 24 -7.14 7.85 14.71
CA ASN A 24 -7.33 8.96 13.79
C ASN A 24 -8.53 8.70 12.88
N LYS A 25 -9.17 9.74 12.37
CA LYS A 25 -10.37 9.59 11.51
C LYS A 25 -10.05 9.41 10.03
N ASP A 26 -8.89 9.80 9.64
CA ASP A 26 -8.30 9.70 8.32
C ASP A 26 -7.14 8.72 8.40
N ASP A 27 -6.15 8.84 7.53
CA ASP A 27 -5.00 7.95 7.55
C ASP A 27 -4.19 8.02 8.83
N GLY A 28 -3.46 6.95 9.08
CA GLY A 28 -2.45 6.93 10.12
C GLY A 28 -1.24 7.77 9.75
N ILE A 29 -0.50 7.32 8.74
CA ILE A 29 0.70 8.00 8.23
C ILE A 29 0.68 7.98 6.71
N GLU A 30 0.68 9.17 6.11
CA GLU A 30 0.66 9.34 4.66
C GLU A 30 1.95 9.99 4.14
N PHE A 31 2.46 9.45 3.04
CA PHE A 31 3.70 9.85 2.39
C PHE A 31 3.43 10.33 0.97
N PHE A 32 3.29 11.63 0.78
CA PHE A 32 3.23 12.26 -0.53
C PHE A 32 4.63 12.43 -1.12
N GLY A 33 5.12 11.43 -1.83
CA GLY A 33 6.43 11.46 -2.43
C GLY A 33 7.59 11.51 -1.44
N GLY A 34 8.76 11.82 -1.95
CA GLY A 34 9.97 11.91 -1.14
C GLY A 34 10.65 10.57 -0.90
N SER A 35 11.63 10.58 0.00
CA SER A 35 12.49 9.41 0.24
C SER A 35 12.84 9.20 1.71
N VAL A 36 12.03 9.74 2.62
CA VAL A 36 12.26 9.61 4.06
C VAL A 36 12.22 8.14 4.47
N ASN A 37 13.18 7.74 5.30
CA ASN A 37 13.18 6.42 5.91
C ASN A 37 12.56 6.51 7.31
N ALA A 38 11.76 5.50 7.67
CA ALA A 38 11.14 5.46 8.98
C ALA A 38 11.11 4.04 9.56
N ARG A 39 11.01 3.94 10.87
CA ARG A 39 10.95 2.66 11.56
C ARG A 39 10.25 2.74 12.91
N HIS A 40 9.83 1.57 13.40
CA HIS A 40 9.10 1.41 14.66
C HIS A 40 7.83 2.29 14.66
N LEU A 41 6.99 2.08 13.66
CA LEU A 41 5.74 2.79 13.51
C LEU A 41 4.58 1.89 13.90
N ALA A 42 3.67 2.40 14.70
CA ALA A 42 2.45 1.71 15.08
C ALA A 42 1.24 2.57 14.70
N VAL A 43 0.32 2.00 13.95
CA VAL A 43 -0.94 2.63 13.56
C VAL A 43 -2.09 1.72 13.97
N LEU A 44 -2.97 2.24 14.80
CA LEU A 44 -4.05 1.46 15.40
C LEU A 44 -5.39 2.17 15.26
N TYR A 45 -6.37 1.44 14.72
CA TYR A 45 -7.79 1.83 14.72
C TYR A 45 -8.03 3.20 14.07
N VAL A 46 -7.40 3.43 12.92
CA VAL A 46 -7.63 4.65 12.11
C VAL A 46 -8.83 4.44 11.19
N GLY A 47 -9.46 5.53 10.78
CA GLY A 47 -10.71 5.50 10.03
C GLY A 47 -10.54 5.34 8.52
N ASP A 48 -9.34 5.43 8.01
CA ASP A 48 -8.99 5.13 6.61
C ASP A 48 -7.75 4.22 6.58
N ASP A 49 -6.70 4.57 5.90
CA ASP A 49 -5.56 3.69 5.69
C ASP A 49 -4.51 3.82 6.82
N SER A 50 -3.90 2.69 7.22
CA SER A 50 -2.87 2.80 8.26
C SER A 50 -1.60 3.44 7.72
N PHE A 51 -1.18 3.05 6.52
CA PHE A 51 -0.03 3.63 5.82
C PHE A 51 -0.41 3.87 4.37
N ASP A 52 -0.35 5.11 3.92
CA ASP A 52 -0.65 5.50 2.56
C ASP A 52 0.61 6.05 1.86
N PHE A 53 0.88 5.56 0.66
CA PHE A 53 2.02 5.94 -0.18
C PHE A 53 1.55 6.47 -1.51
N ASP A 54 1.86 7.72 -1.78
CA ASP A 54 1.43 8.43 -2.97
C ASP A 54 2.55 9.28 -3.57
N GLU A 55 2.28 9.85 -4.74
CA GLU A 55 3.11 10.87 -5.43
C GLU A 55 4.61 10.50 -5.55
N GLY A 56 4.91 9.22 -5.77
CA GLY A 56 6.26 8.76 -6.03
C GLY A 56 7.12 8.56 -4.77
N TYR A 57 6.52 8.22 -3.65
CA TYR A 57 7.28 7.89 -2.44
C TYR A 57 8.21 6.68 -2.66
N ASN A 58 9.50 6.80 -2.27
CA ASN A 58 10.50 5.76 -2.48
C ASN A 58 11.44 5.52 -1.27
N GLY A 59 10.95 5.76 -0.07
CA GLY A 59 11.70 5.50 1.16
C GLY A 59 11.73 4.04 1.59
N GLN A 60 12.38 3.79 2.71
CA GLN A 60 12.47 2.47 3.34
C GLN A 60 11.83 2.48 4.72
N LEU A 61 10.90 1.55 4.95
CA LEU A 61 10.19 1.42 6.21
C LEU A 61 10.44 0.07 6.85
N GLN A 62 10.64 0.05 8.18
CA GLN A 62 10.91 -1.20 8.88
C GLN A 62 10.26 -1.21 10.28
N PHE A 63 9.82 -2.41 10.70
CA PHE A 63 9.15 -2.62 11.99
C PHE A 63 7.86 -1.82 12.10
N LEU A 64 6.88 -2.20 11.29
CA LEU A 64 5.57 -1.56 11.22
C LEU A 64 4.52 -2.44 11.87
N LEU A 65 3.62 -1.83 12.61
CA LEU A 65 2.44 -2.48 13.16
C LEU A 65 1.19 -1.75 12.67
N SER A 66 0.26 -2.48 12.07
CA SER A 66 -1.10 -2.02 11.78
C SER A 66 -2.09 -2.94 12.49
N ILE A 67 -3.00 -2.36 13.27
CA ILE A 67 -4.16 -3.08 13.83
C ILE A 67 -5.40 -2.30 13.45
N GLN A 68 -6.30 -2.94 12.73
CA GLN A 68 -7.49 -2.32 12.21
C GLN A 68 -8.73 -2.67 13.03
N ASP A 69 -9.75 -1.81 12.96
CA ASP A 69 -11.09 -2.05 13.46
C ASP A 69 -12.14 -1.95 12.32
N GLU A 70 -13.40 -2.01 12.66
CA GLU A 70 -14.50 -2.02 11.69
C GLU A 70 -14.61 -0.73 10.85
N SER A 71 -13.98 0.37 11.27
CA SER A 71 -13.98 1.64 10.55
C SER A 71 -12.78 1.80 9.62
N SER A 72 -11.77 0.94 9.74
CA SER A 72 -10.54 1.02 8.95
C SER A 72 -10.75 0.51 7.53
N ASN A 73 -10.04 1.12 6.58
CA ASN A 73 -10.07 0.75 5.19
C ASN A 73 -8.94 -0.24 4.84
N ARG A 74 -7.73 0.24 4.62
CA ARG A 74 -6.59 -0.61 4.25
C ARG A 74 -5.49 -0.57 5.32
N ALA A 75 -4.69 -1.62 5.42
CA ALA A 75 -3.46 -1.50 6.20
C ALA A 75 -2.38 -0.75 5.41
N PHE A 76 -2.37 -0.94 4.10
CA PHE A 76 -1.50 -0.20 3.18
C PHE A 76 -2.26 0.13 1.90
N GLU A 77 -2.31 1.40 1.54
CA GLU A 77 -2.63 1.88 0.21
C GLU A 77 -1.32 2.30 -0.48
N TRP A 78 -1.13 1.88 -1.72
CA TRP A 78 0.03 2.24 -2.53
C TRP A 78 -0.44 2.73 -3.88
N ASP A 79 -0.46 4.03 -4.03
CA ASP A 79 -0.70 4.69 -5.29
C ASP A 79 0.62 5.08 -5.94
N GLY A 80 0.70 5.00 -7.24
CA GLY A 80 1.89 5.37 -7.98
C GLY A 80 2.16 6.86 -7.89
N SER A 81 1.52 7.61 -8.72
CA SER A 81 1.39 9.07 -8.65
C SER A 81 0.38 9.53 -9.68
N THR A 82 -0.16 10.72 -9.51
CA THR A 82 -1.07 11.35 -10.46
C THR A 82 -0.50 11.42 -11.89
N GLU A 83 0.83 11.52 -12.02
CA GLU A 83 1.49 11.54 -13.32
C GLU A 83 1.78 10.15 -13.89
N SER A 84 1.81 9.10 -13.07
CA SER A 84 2.11 7.74 -13.51
C SER A 84 0.90 6.94 -13.95
N ASP A 85 -0.30 7.37 -13.63
CA ASP A 85 -1.56 6.69 -13.93
C ASP A 85 -1.72 6.27 -15.39
N ASP A 86 -1.19 7.06 -16.31
CA ASP A 86 -1.32 6.86 -17.75
C ASP A 86 -0.02 6.42 -18.44
N LYS A 87 1.07 6.20 -17.69
CA LYS A 87 2.36 5.87 -18.28
C LYS A 87 2.64 4.38 -18.19
N ALA A 88 3.31 3.86 -19.21
CA ALA A 88 3.93 2.55 -19.13
C ALA A 88 4.93 2.54 -17.97
N ALA A 89 5.01 1.42 -17.27
CA ALA A 89 6.00 1.20 -16.24
C ALA A 89 7.41 1.39 -16.80
N ASP A 90 7.94 2.60 -16.76
CA ASP A 90 9.31 2.91 -17.18
C ASP A 90 10.24 2.76 -15.98
N THR A 91 10.94 1.66 -15.95
CA THR A 91 11.95 1.38 -14.92
C THR A 91 13.25 2.15 -15.11
N SER A 92 13.41 2.89 -16.22
CA SER A 92 14.65 3.59 -16.57
C SER A 92 14.78 4.96 -15.91
N THR A 93 13.69 5.56 -15.49
CA THR A 93 13.65 6.86 -14.82
C THR A 93 13.02 6.71 -13.45
N LEU A 94 13.79 6.56 -12.41
CA LEU A 94 13.30 6.55 -11.04
C LEU A 94 12.98 7.96 -10.55
N PRO A 95 11.94 8.07 -9.78
CA PRO A 95 10.67 7.37 -9.86
C PRO A 95 9.53 8.36 -10.09
N ASP A 96 8.90 8.29 -11.22
CA ASP A 96 7.62 8.98 -11.40
C ASP A 96 6.47 8.24 -10.69
N TYR A 97 6.75 7.16 -9.97
CA TYR A 97 5.76 6.34 -9.26
C TYR A 97 6.29 5.86 -7.90
N SER A 98 5.39 5.57 -6.99
CA SER A 98 5.77 5.07 -5.66
C SER A 98 6.46 3.72 -5.75
N ASN A 99 7.60 3.59 -5.07
CA ASN A 99 8.42 2.38 -5.10
C ASN A 99 9.11 2.14 -3.74
N PRO A 100 8.36 2.12 -2.64
CA PRO A 100 8.93 1.96 -1.31
C PRO A 100 9.45 0.54 -1.06
N ILE A 101 10.30 0.41 -0.06
CA ILE A 101 10.71 -0.89 0.49
C ILE A 101 10.21 -1.00 1.91
N ILE A 102 9.33 -1.95 2.17
CA ILE A 102 8.86 -2.21 3.53
C ILE A 102 9.30 -3.58 4.01
N SER A 103 9.60 -3.69 5.29
CA SER A 103 10.02 -4.95 5.88
C SER A 103 9.62 -5.09 7.36
N ASN A 104 9.45 -6.35 7.80
CA ASN A 104 9.09 -6.65 9.18
C ASN A 104 7.79 -5.95 9.61
N VAL A 105 6.79 -6.03 8.76
CA VAL A 105 5.44 -5.56 9.04
C VAL A 105 4.65 -6.65 9.77
N THR A 106 3.81 -6.25 10.71
CA THR A 106 2.68 -7.05 11.19
C THR A 106 1.41 -6.25 10.97
N ALA A 107 0.55 -6.72 10.08
CA ALA A 107 -0.72 -6.07 9.76
C ALA A 107 -1.87 -7.04 10.08
N ILE A 108 -2.81 -6.59 10.90
CA ILE A 108 -3.92 -7.36 11.42
C ILE A 108 -5.22 -6.65 11.10
N GLY A 109 -6.06 -7.28 10.29
CA GLY A 109 -7.42 -6.80 9.97
C GLY A 109 -8.44 -7.19 11.02
N ILE A 110 -9.72 -7.07 10.67
CA ILE A 110 -10.87 -7.26 11.55
C ILE A 110 -11.38 -8.72 11.63
N GLY A 111 -10.63 -9.65 11.08
CA GLY A 111 -11.05 -11.04 10.93
C GLY A 111 -11.66 -11.33 9.56
N LYS A 112 -11.36 -12.49 9.00
CA LYS A 112 -11.87 -12.95 7.68
C LYS A 112 -13.39 -12.80 7.49
N ASN A 113 -14.17 -12.93 8.55
CA ASN A 113 -15.62 -12.79 8.53
C ASN A 113 -16.09 -11.49 9.21
N GLY A 114 -15.16 -10.56 9.46
CA GLY A 114 -15.48 -9.27 10.02
C GLY A 114 -16.32 -8.44 9.06
N THR A 115 -17.10 -7.53 9.60
CA THR A 115 -17.91 -6.59 8.81
C THR A 115 -17.30 -5.21 8.97
N SER A 116 -16.71 -4.69 7.91
CA SER A 116 -16.25 -3.31 7.86
C SER A 116 -17.41 -2.35 7.63
N THR A 117 -17.34 -1.18 8.22
CA THR A 117 -18.26 -0.06 7.93
C THR A 117 -17.74 0.78 6.76
N HIS A 118 -16.51 0.58 6.35
CA HIS A 118 -15.93 1.23 5.17
C HIS A 118 -16.37 0.53 3.88
N GLU A 119 -16.59 1.30 2.82
CA GLU A 119 -17.09 0.75 1.54
C GLU A 119 -16.09 -0.20 0.87
N ASP A 120 -14.81 0.03 1.03
CA ASP A 120 -13.74 -0.80 0.47
C ASP A 120 -13.42 -2.05 1.29
N ASN A 121 -13.96 -2.16 2.49
CA ASN A 121 -14.10 -3.41 3.24
C ASN A 121 -12.83 -4.09 3.75
N ASN A 122 -11.86 -3.35 4.28
CA ASN A 122 -10.75 -3.95 5.01
C ASN A 122 -9.81 -4.84 4.15
N ILE A 123 -8.88 -4.17 3.48
CA ILE A 123 -7.84 -4.77 2.66
C ILE A 123 -6.49 -4.68 3.39
N GLY A 124 -5.67 -5.73 3.25
CA GLY A 124 -4.34 -5.74 3.86
C GLY A 124 -3.34 -4.87 3.11
N LEU A 125 -3.30 -5.01 1.80
CA LEU A 125 -2.37 -4.29 0.93
C LEU A 125 -3.01 -4.10 -0.43
N GLU A 126 -3.32 -2.88 -0.80
CA GLU A 126 -3.78 -2.50 -2.12
C GLU A 126 -2.66 -1.74 -2.84
N ILE A 127 -2.33 -2.18 -4.05
CA ILE A 127 -1.26 -1.60 -4.88
C ILE A 127 -1.83 -1.30 -6.24
N ARG A 128 -1.90 -0.01 -6.58
CA ARG A 128 -2.56 0.48 -7.79
C ARG A 128 -1.81 1.64 -8.45
N ASP A 129 -2.34 2.13 -9.54
CA ASP A 129 -1.86 3.32 -10.27
C ASP A 129 -0.35 3.29 -10.59
N ASN A 130 0.12 2.13 -11.08
CA ASN A 130 1.53 1.86 -11.38
C ASN A 130 2.48 1.89 -10.17
N ALA A 131 2.00 1.71 -8.96
CA ALA A 131 2.89 1.58 -7.81
C ALA A 131 3.72 0.30 -7.90
N GLY A 132 5.00 0.42 -7.62
CA GLY A 132 5.95 -0.68 -7.45
C GLY A 132 6.40 -0.80 -6.00
N GLY A 133 7.48 -1.53 -5.76
CA GLY A 133 8.09 -1.60 -4.44
C GLY A 133 8.40 -3.02 -3.96
N GLN A 134 8.77 -3.12 -2.72
CA GLN A 134 9.19 -4.41 -2.16
C GLN A 134 8.62 -4.62 -0.75
N VAL A 135 8.10 -5.82 -0.52
CA VAL A 135 7.57 -6.25 0.78
C VAL A 135 8.33 -7.49 1.26
N TRP A 136 8.99 -7.38 2.39
CA TRP A 136 9.89 -8.41 2.90
C TRP A 136 9.56 -8.83 4.33
N ASN A 137 9.63 -10.16 4.60
CA ASN A 137 9.61 -10.72 5.95
C ASN A 137 8.44 -10.21 6.81
N SER A 138 7.25 -10.14 6.25
CA SER A 138 6.08 -9.47 6.83
C SER A 138 4.92 -10.44 7.01
N ILE A 139 4.00 -10.09 7.90
CA ILE A 139 2.79 -10.87 8.21
C ILE A 139 1.57 -10.00 7.96
N PHE A 140 0.67 -10.49 7.11
CA PHE A 140 -0.64 -9.89 6.84
C PHE A 140 -1.71 -10.93 7.14
N THR A 141 -2.63 -10.62 8.05
CA THR A 141 -3.62 -11.59 8.52
C THR A 141 -4.93 -10.95 8.91
N GLU A 142 -6.00 -11.76 8.87
CA GLU A 142 -7.33 -11.40 9.36
C GLU A 142 -8.03 -10.26 8.58
N PHE A 143 -7.78 -10.10 7.30
CA PHE A 143 -8.45 -9.10 6.47
C PHE A 143 -9.77 -9.63 5.91
N ALA A 144 -10.84 -8.84 6.02
CA ALA A 144 -12.18 -9.27 5.69
C ALA A 144 -12.41 -9.40 4.17
N LYS A 145 -11.97 -8.42 3.37
CA LYS A 145 -12.14 -8.44 1.91
C LYS A 145 -10.99 -9.18 1.21
N SER A 146 -9.77 -8.69 1.38
CA SER A 146 -8.59 -9.26 0.70
C SER A 146 -7.34 -9.00 1.53
N ILE A 147 -6.41 -9.95 1.54
CA ILE A 147 -5.09 -9.69 2.15
C ILE A 147 -4.24 -8.84 1.21
N MET A 148 -4.36 -9.04 -0.08
CA MET A 148 -3.59 -8.31 -1.09
C MET A 148 -4.42 -8.16 -2.36
N ASP A 149 -4.41 -6.95 -2.89
CA ASP A 149 -4.94 -6.59 -4.19
C ASP A 149 -3.87 -5.87 -5.00
N VAL A 150 -3.61 -6.31 -6.21
CA VAL A 150 -2.63 -5.70 -7.12
C VAL A 150 -3.33 -5.38 -8.42
N GLU A 151 -3.51 -4.11 -8.68
CA GLU A 151 -4.25 -3.65 -9.83
C GLU A 151 -3.62 -4.06 -11.16
N ALA A 152 -4.44 -4.58 -12.06
CA ALA A 152 -4.01 -5.02 -13.39
C ALA A 152 -3.85 -3.89 -14.41
N THR A 153 -4.59 -2.79 -14.20
CA THR A 153 -4.56 -1.60 -15.06
C THR A 153 -4.84 -0.39 -14.18
N SER A 154 -4.27 0.77 -14.50
CA SER A 154 -4.63 1.99 -13.79
C SER A 154 -6.14 2.25 -13.93
N SER A 155 -6.80 2.48 -12.81
CA SER A 155 -8.26 2.60 -12.73
C SER A 155 -8.80 3.85 -13.43
N SER A 156 -7.95 4.83 -13.63
CA SER A 156 -8.41 6.16 -14.02
C SER A 156 -8.52 6.36 -15.52
N LYS A 157 -7.73 5.69 -16.35
CA LYS A 157 -7.68 6.05 -17.77
C LYS A 157 -7.11 4.97 -18.68
N GLY A 158 -7.94 4.28 -19.31
CA GLY A 158 -7.53 3.80 -20.59
C GLY A 158 -7.55 2.30 -20.77
N THR A 159 -8.44 1.93 -21.63
CA THR A 159 -8.32 0.69 -22.39
C THR A 159 -6.91 0.58 -22.96
N GLN A 160 -6.17 -0.37 -22.45
CA GLN A 160 -4.91 -0.81 -23.05
C GLN A 160 -5.06 -0.93 -24.57
N SER A 161 -4.24 -0.22 -25.31
CA SER A 161 -4.22 -0.38 -26.76
C SER A 161 -3.86 -1.83 -27.09
N THR A 162 -4.68 -2.50 -27.85
CA THR A 162 -4.46 -3.90 -28.25
C THR A 162 -3.20 -4.13 -29.10
N THR A 163 -2.51 -3.06 -29.47
CA THR A 163 -1.26 -3.06 -30.24
C THR A 163 -0.04 -2.68 -29.40
N ASP A 164 -0.24 -2.15 -28.19
CA ASP A 164 0.84 -1.85 -27.27
C ASP A 164 1.01 -3.02 -26.30
N THR A 165 2.13 -3.72 -26.43
CA THR A 165 2.52 -4.81 -25.52
C THR A 165 3.23 -4.30 -24.27
N SER A 166 3.39 -2.99 -24.10
CA SER A 166 3.83 -2.42 -22.84
C SER A 166 2.73 -2.64 -21.81
N VAL A 167 3.08 -3.38 -20.79
CA VAL A 167 2.13 -3.81 -19.76
C VAL A 167 2.10 -2.68 -18.74
N TYR A 168 0.92 -2.12 -18.54
CA TYR A 168 0.68 -1.03 -17.60
C TYR A 168 0.17 -1.58 -16.27
N GLY A 169 0.28 -0.79 -15.23
CA GLY A 169 -0.26 -1.08 -13.92
C GLY A 169 0.69 -1.84 -13.00
N SER A 170 0.33 -1.89 -11.75
CA SER A 170 1.12 -2.51 -10.69
C SER A 170 1.32 -4.01 -10.91
N GLN A 171 0.36 -4.70 -11.53
CA GLN A 171 0.51 -6.11 -11.89
C GLN A 171 1.63 -6.34 -12.92
N ALA A 172 1.86 -5.39 -13.83
CA ALA A 172 2.98 -5.45 -14.74
C ALA A 172 4.32 -5.31 -14.04
N LEU A 173 4.39 -4.41 -13.07
CA LEU A 173 5.58 -4.24 -12.24
C LEU A 173 5.87 -5.50 -11.44
N LEU A 174 4.83 -6.21 -10.98
CA LEU A 174 4.97 -7.52 -10.35
C LEU A 174 5.55 -8.56 -11.32
N GLN A 175 5.01 -8.65 -12.54
CA GLN A 175 5.50 -9.59 -13.56
C GLN A 175 6.94 -9.32 -13.99
N ASN A 176 7.33 -8.06 -14.01
CA ASN A 176 8.68 -7.62 -14.39
C ASN A 176 9.69 -7.61 -13.21
N GLY A 177 9.26 -7.99 -12.01
CA GLY A 177 10.12 -8.08 -10.84
C GLY A 177 10.52 -6.74 -10.24
N VAL A 178 9.76 -5.69 -10.49
CA VAL A 178 9.89 -4.38 -9.83
C VAL A 178 9.09 -4.37 -8.53
N LEU A 179 7.83 -4.86 -8.58
CA LEU A 179 7.07 -5.15 -7.37
C LEU A 179 7.44 -6.57 -6.88
N VAL A 180 7.92 -6.67 -5.65
CA VAL A 180 8.50 -7.92 -5.11
C VAL A 180 7.95 -8.25 -3.73
N PHE A 181 7.50 -9.48 -3.56
CA PHE A 181 7.11 -10.04 -2.27
C PHE A 181 8.04 -11.18 -1.89
N LYS A 182 8.68 -11.13 -0.72
CA LYS A 182 9.62 -12.18 -0.30
C LYS A 182 9.60 -12.45 1.20
N GLY A 183 9.44 -13.73 1.54
CA GLY A 183 9.48 -14.19 2.93
C GLY A 183 8.25 -13.76 3.75
N ASN A 184 7.13 -13.43 3.11
CA ASN A 184 5.93 -12.97 3.77
C ASN A 184 5.00 -14.13 4.12
N LEU A 185 4.18 -13.93 5.15
CA LEU A 185 3.07 -14.78 5.52
C LEU A 185 1.76 -14.05 5.29
N PHE A 186 0.92 -14.59 4.42
CA PHE A 186 -0.45 -14.17 4.18
C PHE A 186 -1.39 -15.24 4.75
N TYR A 187 -2.23 -14.89 5.71
CA TYR A 187 -3.03 -15.88 6.42
C TYR A 187 -4.43 -15.38 6.79
N ASN A 188 -5.41 -16.23 6.65
CA ASN A 188 -6.79 -16.03 7.09
C ASN A 188 -7.43 -14.72 6.60
N GLY A 189 -7.39 -14.46 5.31
CA GLY A 189 -8.07 -13.32 4.68
C GLY A 189 -9.18 -13.74 3.75
N GLY A 190 -10.06 -12.79 3.43
CA GLY A 190 -11.05 -12.91 2.37
C GLY A 190 -10.42 -12.90 0.98
N HIS A 191 -11.26 -13.12 -0.02
CA HIS A 191 -10.94 -12.96 -1.44
C HIS A 191 -11.95 -12.00 -2.07
N ALA A 192 -11.48 -10.99 -2.75
CA ALA A 192 -12.30 -9.95 -3.36
C ALA A 192 -13.36 -10.49 -4.33
N ASP A 193 -13.09 -11.60 -5.00
CA ASP A 193 -13.89 -12.13 -6.10
C ASP A 193 -14.72 -13.36 -5.73
N GLY A 194 -14.82 -13.72 -4.47
CA GLY A 194 -15.55 -14.92 -4.04
C GLY A 194 -14.92 -16.24 -4.54
N ASN A 195 -13.71 -16.20 -5.06
CA ASN A 195 -12.98 -17.36 -5.52
C ASN A 195 -12.29 -18.01 -4.31
N THR A 196 -12.84 -19.09 -3.85
CA THR A 196 -12.20 -19.92 -2.81
C THR A 196 -11.08 -20.71 -3.44
N ALA A 197 -9.85 -20.35 -3.15
CA ALA A 197 -8.69 -21.19 -3.46
C ALA A 197 -8.69 -22.44 -2.61
#